data_e7754a87a13100f34db9df71cbe0aa7b
#
_entry.id   e7754a87a13100f34db9df71cbe0aa7b
#
_cell.length_a   1.000
_cell.length_b   1.000
_cell.length_c   1.000
_cell.angle_alpha   90.00
_cell.angle_beta   90.00
_cell.angle_gamma   90.00
#
_symmetry.space_group_name_H-M   'P 1'
#
loop_
_entity.id
_entity.type
_entity.pdbx_description
1 polymer ?
#
loop_
_entity_poly.entity_id
_entity_poly.type
_entity_poly.pdbx_seq_one_letter_code
_entity_poly.pdbx_strand_id
1 'polypeptide(L)'
;MKIFCIGRNYVEHAKELGNEVPDEPVIFMKPKSALLQSHTPFYYPEFSNELHYEAELVLRVSKNGKYINERQASKYYNGITVGIDFTARDIQGELKKKGLPWEKAKAWDNSAVIGKWKEIIPEMLKKPISFSLNKNGENVQKGITTDMIFSFDQIVTNISNYFSLNIGDLIYTGTPAGVGECVVGDVFEGYYEQQRMFELEIK
;
A
#
# COMPACT_ATOMS: atom_id res chain seq x y z
N MET A 1 -3.85 -5.10 15.47
CA MET A 1 -3.93 -4.73 14.04
C MET A 1 -2.54 -4.91 13.45
N LYS A 2 -2.44 -5.67 12.38
CA LYS A 2 -1.25 -5.82 11.55
C LYS A 2 -1.48 -5.05 10.25
N ILE A 3 -0.42 -4.58 9.64
CA ILE A 3 -0.44 -3.96 8.31
C ILE A 3 0.43 -4.84 7.43
N PHE A 4 -0.19 -5.58 6.52
CA PHE A 4 0.49 -6.34 5.48
C PHE A 4 0.68 -5.46 4.26
N CYS A 5 1.84 -5.54 3.64
CA CYS A 5 2.16 -4.81 2.42
C CYS A 5 2.69 -5.78 1.37
N ILE A 6 2.29 -5.57 0.11
CA ILE A 6 2.69 -6.38 -1.03
C ILE A 6 3.63 -5.58 -1.92
N GLY A 7 4.87 -5.98 -1.94
CA GLY A 7 5.86 -5.42 -2.88
C GLY A 7 5.71 -6.00 -4.29
N ARG A 8 6.00 -5.19 -5.30
CA ARG A 8 6.13 -5.60 -6.72
C ARG A 8 4.86 -6.20 -7.32
N ASN A 9 3.69 -5.64 -7.03
CA ASN A 9 2.42 -6.16 -7.54
C ASN A 9 1.95 -5.50 -8.85
N TYR A 10 2.78 -4.67 -9.48
CA TYR A 10 2.54 -4.07 -10.80
C TYR A 10 3.77 -4.26 -11.68
N VAL A 11 3.58 -4.78 -12.89
CA VAL A 11 4.69 -5.13 -13.81
C VAL A 11 5.56 -3.92 -14.12
N GLU A 12 4.94 -2.78 -14.46
CA GLU A 12 5.67 -1.56 -14.84
C GLU A 12 6.46 -0.98 -13.66
N HIS A 13 5.91 -1.05 -12.43
CA HIS A 13 6.65 -0.66 -11.22
C HIS A 13 7.85 -1.59 -10.94
N ALA A 14 7.68 -2.91 -11.15
CA ALA A 14 8.80 -3.84 -11.00
C ALA A 14 9.94 -3.49 -11.97
N LYS A 15 9.60 -3.19 -13.23
CA LYS A 15 10.57 -2.75 -14.26
C LYS A 15 11.22 -1.40 -13.91
N GLU A 16 10.44 -0.41 -13.46
CA GLU A 16 10.90 0.93 -13.05
C GLU A 16 12.04 0.84 -12.02
N LEU A 17 11.93 -0.08 -11.08
CA LEU A 17 12.93 -0.32 -10.03
C LEU A 17 13.97 -1.40 -10.39
N GLY A 18 13.99 -1.89 -11.63
CA GLY A 18 14.93 -2.94 -12.08
C GLY A 18 14.76 -4.27 -11.36
N ASN A 19 13.55 -4.59 -10.89
CA ASN A 19 13.25 -5.85 -10.22
C ASN A 19 12.62 -6.85 -11.20
N GLU A 20 12.83 -8.14 -10.93
CA GLU A 20 12.08 -9.22 -11.59
C GLU A 20 10.62 -9.24 -11.13
N VAL A 21 9.75 -9.71 -12.01
CA VAL A 21 8.36 -10.00 -11.67
C VAL A 21 8.32 -11.23 -10.78
N PRO A 22 7.75 -11.15 -9.56
CA PRO A 22 7.77 -12.27 -8.64
C PRO A 22 6.74 -13.34 -9.02
N ASP A 23 7.03 -14.60 -8.72
CA ASP A 23 6.10 -15.73 -8.91
C ASP A 23 5.03 -15.82 -7.81
N GLU A 24 5.26 -15.17 -6.65
CA GLU A 24 4.32 -15.08 -5.53
C GLU A 24 4.38 -13.68 -4.87
N PRO A 25 3.33 -13.28 -4.13
CA PRO A 25 3.30 -12.00 -3.44
C PRO A 25 4.49 -11.82 -2.48
N VAL A 26 5.26 -10.74 -2.66
CA VAL A 26 6.36 -10.38 -1.74
C VAL A 26 5.77 -9.66 -0.53
N ILE A 27 5.62 -10.38 0.58
CA ILE A 27 5.00 -9.85 1.80
C ILE A 27 6.06 -9.19 2.69
N PHE A 28 5.78 -7.99 3.15
CA PHE A 28 6.42 -7.37 4.31
C PHE A 28 5.36 -6.76 5.22
N MET A 29 5.74 -6.33 6.41
CA MET A 29 4.78 -5.85 7.39
C MET A 29 5.19 -4.51 7.96
N LYS A 30 4.18 -3.71 8.32
CA LYS A 30 4.34 -2.54 9.15
C LYS A 30 3.62 -2.76 10.49
N PRO A 31 4.18 -2.27 11.62
CA PRO A 31 3.49 -2.30 12.91
C PRO A 31 2.31 -1.31 12.92
N LYS A 32 1.44 -1.43 13.90
CA LYS A 32 0.33 -0.48 14.08
C LYS A 32 0.80 0.97 14.23
N SER A 33 1.96 1.21 14.84
CA SER A 33 2.54 2.54 15.00
C SER A 33 2.94 3.21 13.69
N ALA A 34 3.13 2.41 12.62
CA ALA A 34 3.38 2.95 11.30
C ALA A 34 2.17 3.66 10.68
N LEU A 35 0.95 3.39 11.18
CA LEU A 35 -0.24 4.06 10.66
C LEU A 35 -0.35 5.48 11.19
N LEU A 36 -0.27 6.46 10.29
CA LEU A 36 -0.54 7.85 10.59
C LEU A 36 -1.98 8.01 11.08
N GLN A 37 -2.17 8.57 12.26
CA GLN A 37 -3.49 8.80 12.81
C GLN A 37 -4.19 9.94 12.08
N SER A 38 -5.52 9.83 11.93
CA SER A 38 -6.34 10.88 11.33
C SER A 38 -6.12 12.21 12.03
N HIS A 39 -5.98 13.29 11.24
CA HIS A 39 -5.74 14.66 11.70
C HIS A 39 -4.36 14.91 12.33
N THR A 40 -3.44 13.95 12.26
CA THR A 40 -2.05 14.16 12.68
C THR A 40 -1.23 14.64 11.47
N PRO A 41 -0.42 15.69 11.60
CA PRO A 41 0.49 16.08 10.54
C PRO A 41 1.51 14.97 10.26
N PHE A 42 1.89 14.82 9.00
CA PHE A 42 3.02 13.97 8.63
C PHE A 42 4.30 14.82 8.64
N TYR A 43 5.29 14.39 9.41
CA TYR A 43 6.59 15.03 9.45
C TYR A 43 7.61 14.22 8.65
N TYR A 44 8.39 14.92 7.83
CA TYR A 44 9.50 14.30 7.09
C TYR A 44 10.50 13.69 8.09
N PRO A 45 10.87 12.39 7.94
CA PRO A 45 11.74 11.73 8.92
C PRO A 45 13.19 12.21 8.79
N GLU A 46 13.81 12.64 9.91
CA GLU A 46 15.20 13.14 9.93
C GLU A 46 16.26 12.08 9.56
N PHE A 47 15.90 10.79 9.64
CA PHE A 47 16.85 9.70 9.40
C PHE A 47 16.99 9.30 7.92
N SER A 48 16.23 9.89 7.02
CA SER A 48 16.26 9.60 5.58
C SER A 48 16.43 10.89 4.78
N ASN A 49 17.25 10.84 3.74
CA ASN A 49 17.43 11.95 2.81
C ASN A 49 16.65 11.74 1.50
N GLU A 50 15.98 10.60 1.34
CA GLU A 50 15.25 10.24 0.12
C GLU A 50 13.96 9.50 0.49
N LEU A 51 12.90 10.26 0.77
CA LEU A 51 11.58 9.72 1.09
C LEU A 51 10.73 9.64 -0.17
N HIS A 52 10.24 8.45 -0.51
CA HIS A 52 9.34 8.22 -1.65
C HIS A 52 7.92 7.93 -1.22
N TYR A 53 6.97 8.42 -2.01
CA TYR A 53 5.56 8.02 -1.94
C TYR A 53 5.30 6.80 -2.81
N GLU A 54 4.45 5.89 -2.32
CA GLU A 54 3.94 4.72 -3.03
C GLU A 54 2.43 4.65 -2.79
N ALA A 55 1.62 5.12 -3.76
CA ALA A 55 0.17 5.08 -3.66
C ALA A 55 -0.35 3.66 -3.87
N GLU A 56 -1.27 3.22 -3.01
CA GLU A 56 -1.81 1.87 -3.04
C GLU A 56 -3.30 1.82 -2.75
N LEU A 57 -4.00 0.85 -3.32
CA LEU A 57 -5.27 0.42 -2.76
C LEU A 57 -5.01 -0.34 -1.46
N VAL A 58 -5.81 -0.04 -0.45
CA VAL A 58 -5.70 -0.68 0.87
C VAL A 58 -7.00 -1.37 1.21
N LEU A 59 -6.92 -2.64 1.59
CA LEU A 59 -8.08 -3.41 2.03
C LEU A 59 -8.14 -3.45 3.56
N ARG A 60 -9.35 -3.48 4.11
CA ARG A 60 -9.61 -3.71 5.54
C ARG A 60 -10.18 -5.10 5.73
N VAL A 61 -9.49 -5.91 6.54
CA VAL A 61 -9.95 -7.25 6.92
C VAL A 61 -11.18 -7.16 7.82
N SER A 62 -12.23 -7.88 7.47
CA SER A 62 -13.52 -7.88 8.16
C SER A 62 -13.87 -9.21 8.86
N LYS A 63 -13.05 -10.25 8.65
CA LYS A 63 -13.26 -11.57 9.22
C LYS A 63 -11.94 -12.22 9.60
N ASN A 64 -11.89 -12.86 10.78
CA ASN A 64 -10.72 -13.66 11.18
C ASN A 64 -10.60 -14.92 10.31
N GLY A 65 -9.37 -15.27 9.92
CA GLY A 65 -9.12 -16.46 9.12
C GLY A 65 -7.65 -16.82 8.98
N LYS A 66 -7.43 -18.08 8.64
CA LYS A 66 -6.14 -18.66 8.24
C LYS A 66 -6.38 -19.78 7.24
N TYR A 67 -5.43 -20.01 6.32
CA TYR A 67 -5.55 -20.99 5.24
C TYR A 67 -6.81 -20.78 4.40
N ILE A 68 -7.06 -19.53 4.02
CA ILE A 68 -8.26 -19.11 3.30
C ILE A 68 -8.15 -19.57 1.85
N ASN A 69 -9.19 -20.28 1.38
CA ASN A 69 -9.29 -20.65 -0.03
C ASN A 69 -9.61 -19.43 -0.89
N GLU A 70 -8.95 -19.28 -2.03
CA GLU A 70 -9.09 -18.14 -2.93
C GLU A 70 -10.56 -17.87 -3.33
N ARG A 71 -11.35 -18.89 -3.59
CA ARG A 71 -12.78 -18.76 -3.93
C ARG A 71 -13.64 -18.14 -2.82
N GLN A 72 -13.10 -18.03 -1.61
CA GLN A 72 -13.78 -17.46 -0.44
C GLN A 72 -13.10 -16.20 0.07
N ALA A 73 -11.96 -15.82 -0.48
CA ALA A 73 -11.12 -14.74 0.02
C ALA A 73 -11.85 -13.39 0.07
N SER A 74 -12.72 -13.11 -0.92
CA SER A 74 -13.55 -11.89 -0.96
C SER A 74 -14.51 -11.72 0.23
N LYS A 75 -14.77 -12.76 1.01
CA LYS A 75 -15.58 -12.69 2.25
C LYS A 75 -14.79 -12.20 3.46
N TYR A 76 -13.49 -12.01 3.34
CA TYR A 76 -12.60 -11.64 4.45
C TYR A 76 -12.21 -10.18 4.48
N TYR A 77 -12.59 -9.39 3.48
CA TYR A 77 -12.39 -7.94 3.46
C TYR A 77 -13.67 -7.22 3.00
N ASN A 78 -13.94 -6.07 3.59
CA ASN A 78 -15.16 -5.31 3.31
C ASN A 78 -14.94 -3.81 3.14
N GLY A 79 -13.74 -3.33 3.29
CA GLY A 79 -13.40 -1.92 3.11
C GLY A 79 -12.25 -1.75 2.16
N ILE A 80 -12.31 -0.72 1.34
CA ILE A 80 -11.25 -0.30 0.43
C ILE A 80 -11.01 1.20 0.59
N THR A 81 -9.74 1.59 0.51
CA THR A 81 -9.34 2.99 0.45
C THR A 81 -8.10 3.15 -0.41
N VAL A 82 -7.66 4.37 -0.61
CA VAL A 82 -6.32 4.70 -1.13
C VAL A 82 -5.45 5.09 0.04
N GLY A 83 -4.21 4.64 0.03
CA GLY A 83 -3.20 4.97 1.03
C GLY A 83 -1.86 5.31 0.39
N ILE A 84 -0.88 5.65 1.24
CA ILE A 84 0.52 5.80 0.85
C ILE A 84 1.36 4.88 1.73
N ASP A 85 2.21 4.06 1.10
CA ASP A 85 3.32 3.34 1.73
C ASP A 85 4.59 4.18 1.58
N PHE A 86 4.87 5.05 2.56
CA PHE A 86 6.09 5.84 2.56
C PHE A 86 7.32 4.94 2.73
N THR A 87 8.33 5.23 1.91
CA THR A 87 9.56 4.45 1.81
C THR A 87 10.78 5.35 1.94
N ALA A 88 11.61 5.11 2.94
CA ALA A 88 12.97 5.68 3.02
C ALA A 88 13.83 4.96 1.96
N ARG A 89 13.89 5.52 0.76
CA ARG A 89 14.44 4.85 -0.43
C ARG A 89 15.93 4.62 -0.35
N ASP A 90 16.66 5.58 0.16
CA ASP A 90 18.11 5.50 0.45
C ASP A 90 18.40 4.30 1.37
N ILE A 91 17.68 4.19 2.49
CA ILE A 91 17.84 3.08 3.45
C ILE A 91 17.43 1.75 2.81
N GLN A 92 16.32 1.72 2.05
CA GLN A 92 15.88 0.50 1.38
C GLN A 92 16.94 -0.01 0.39
N GLY A 93 17.57 0.90 -0.36
CA GLY A 93 18.65 0.56 -1.29
C GLY A 93 19.81 -0.12 -0.59
N GLU A 94 20.25 0.41 0.55
CA GLU A 94 21.33 -0.18 1.36
C GLU A 94 20.95 -1.53 1.97
N LEU A 95 19.72 -1.67 2.48
CA LEU A 95 19.22 -2.92 3.04
C LEU A 95 19.13 -4.02 1.98
N LYS A 96 18.63 -3.68 0.77
CA LYS A 96 18.54 -4.61 -0.35
C LYS A 96 19.92 -5.11 -0.80
N LYS A 97 20.91 -4.22 -0.95
CA LYS A 97 22.30 -4.60 -1.30
C LYS A 97 22.91 -5.58 -0.30
N LYS A 98 22.55 -5.46 0.98
CA LYS A 98 23.07 -6.30 2.06
C LYS A 98 22.22 -7.54 2.37
N GLY A 99 21.08 -7.73 1.68
CA GLY A 99 20.13 -8.81 1.97
C GLY A 99 19.50 -8.73 3.37
N LEU A 100 19.34 -7.51 3.90
CA LEU A 100 18.79 -7.27 5.24
C LEU A 100 17.28 -6.98 5.19
N PRO A 101 16.56 -7.18 6.32
CA PRO A 101 15.15 -6.85 6.47
C PRO A 101 14.85 -5.37 6.20
N TRP A 102 13.60 -5.08 5.75
CA TRP A 102 13.21 -3.75 5.27
C TRP A 102 12.57 -2.85 6.33
N GLU A 103 12.41 -3.30 7.57
CA GLU A 103 11.66 -2.59 8.61
C GLU A 103 12.12 -1.14 8.79
N LYS A 104 13.44 -0.87 8.77
CA LYS A 104 13.98 0.48 8.90
C LYS A 104 13.57 1.41 7.75
N ALA A 105 13.35 0.84 6.57
CA ALA A 105 12.97 1.60 5.38
C ALA A 105 11.45 1.73 5.21
N LYS A 106 10.69 0.79 5.77
CA LYS A 106 9.26 0.62 5.50
C LYS A 106 8.36 0.71 6.74
N ALA A 107 8.85 0.33 7.92
CA ALA A 107 8.00 0.05 9.09
C ALA A 107 8.17 1.06 10.25
N TRP A 108 8.72 2.23 9.98
CA TRP A 108 8.87 3.31 10.94
C TRP A 108 7.54 4.01 11.23
N ASP A 109 7.46 4.75 12.34
CA ASP A 109 6.24 5.40 12.81
C ASP A 109 5.68 6.40 11.79
N ASN A 110 4.38 6.32 11.54
CA ASN A 110 3.63 7.13 10.57
C ASN A 110 3.99 6.90 9.08
N SER A 111 4.70 5.83 8.74
CA SER A 111 5.07 5.49 7.35
C SER A 111 3.92 4.96 6.49
N ALA A 112 2.72 4.81 7.04
CA ALA A 112 1.53 4.33 6.33
C ALA A 112 0.37 5.32 6.47
N VAL A 113 -0.19 5.76 5.36
CA VAL A 113 -1.34 6.66 5.31
C VAL A 113 -2.54 5.93 4.72
N ILE A 114 -3.72 6.15 5.28
CA ILE A 114 -4.99 5.68 4.70
C ILE A 114 -5.97 6.85 4.57
N GLY A 115 -6.77 6.80 3.51
CA GLY A 115 -7.88 7.72 3.30
C GLY A 115 -9.18 7.26 3.96
N LYS A 116 -10.27 7.92 3.59
CA LYS A 116 -11.63 7.53 4.00
C LYS A 116 -11.96 6.15 3.45
N TRP A 117 -12.66 5.34 4.24
CA TRP A 117 -13.08 4.01 3.83
C TRP A 117 -14.31 4.06 2.92
N LYS A 118 -14.28 3.24 1.88
CA LYS A 118 -15.43 2.87 1.07
C LYS A 118 -15.77 1.41 1.35
N GLU A 119 -17.05 1.11 1.59
CA GLU A 119 -17.47 -0.28 1.75
C GLU A 119 -17.47 -1.00 0.40
N ILE A 120 -16.95 -2.22 0.41
CA ILE A 120 -16.93 -3.08 -0.76
C ILE A 120 -18.27 -3.81 -0.84
N ILE A 121 -18.94 -3.65 -1.98
CA ILE A 121 -20.06 -4.51 -2.38
C ILE A 121 -19.58 -5.46 -3.49
N PRO A 122 -20.12 -6.69 -3.60
CA PRO A 122 -19.61 -7.69 -4.54
C PRO A 122 -19.55 -7.24 -6.01
N GLU A 123 -20.45 -6.35 -6.40
CA GLU A 123 -20.52 -5.80 -7.77
C GLU A 123 -19.30 -4.94 -8.11
N MET A 124 -18.69 -4.29 -7.13
CA MET A 124 -17.49 -3.46 -7.33
C MET A 124 -16.29 -4.32 -7.74
N LEU A 125 -16.16 -5.52 -7.18
CA LEU A 125 -15.05 -6.42 -7.46
C LEU A 125 -15.14 -7.08 -8.86
N LYS A 126 -16.26 -6.94 -9.54
CA LYS A 126 -16.46 -7.45 -10.93
C LYS A 126 -15.97 -6.46 -11.99
N LYS A 127 -15.61 -5.24 -11.59
CA LYS A 127 -15.17 -4.18 -12.50
C LYS A 127 -13.76 -3.74 -12.14
N PRO A 128 -12.98 -3.26 -13.11
CA PRO A 128 -11.70 -2.62 -12.82
C PRO A 128 -11.89 -1.44 -11.87
N ILE A 129 -11.04 -1.34 -10.86
CA ILE A 129 -11.00 -0.25 -9.91
C ILE A 129 -9.78 0.61 -10.24
N SER A 130 -9.97 1.90 -10.50
CA SER A 130 -8.89 2.84 -10.72
C SER A 130 -8.63 3.69 -9.46
N PHE A 131 -7.38 4.08 -9.27
CA PHE A 131 -6.97 5.01 -8.23
C PHE A 131 -5.83 5.88 -8.72
N SER A 132 -5.61 7.00 -8.08
CA SER A 132 -4.52 7.90 -8.44
C SER A 132 -4.03 8.69 -7.23
N LEU A 133 -2.82 9.22 -7.38
CA LEU A 133 -2.21 10.17 -6.46
C LEU A 133 -1.86 11.44 -7.23
N ASN A 134 -2.28 12.57 -6.69
CA ASN A 134 -1.80 13.87 -7.12
C ASN A 134 -0.79 14.39 -6.09
N LYS A 135 0.22 15.09 -6.58
CA LYS A 135 1.22 15.84 -5.80
C LYS A 135 1.19 17.28 -6.27
N ASN A 136 0.89 18.22 -5.37
CA ASN A 136 0.80 19.66 -5.68
C ASN A 136 -0.17 19.98 -6.85
N GLY A 137 -1.28 19.22 -6.95
CA GLY A 137 -2.29 19.36 -8.00
C GLY A 137 -1.97 18.61 -9.30
N GLU A 138 -0.77 18.04 -9.48
CA GLU A 138 -0.39 17.27 -10.65
C GLU A 138 -0.51 15.77 -10.40
N ASN A 139 -1.01 15.00 -11.39
CA ASN A 139 -1.12 13.55 -11.26
C ASN A 139 0.27 12.91 -11.40
N VAL A 140 0.69 12.18 -10.35
CA VAL A 140 2.01 11.53 -10.30
C VAL A 140 1.94 10.01 -10.33
N GLN A 141 0.84 9.40 -9.87
CA GLN A 141 0.60 7.97 -10.00
C GLN A 141 -0.84 7.69 -10.40
N LYS A 142 -1.01 6.68 -11.24
CA LYS A 142 -2.32 6.15 -11.63
C LYS A 142 -2.23 4.63 -11.73
N GLY A 143 -3.12 3.93 -11.04
CA GLY A 143 -3.22 2.48 -11.07
C GLY A 143 -4.62 1.99 -11.38
N ILE A 144 -4.71 0.77 -11.86
CA ILE A 144 -5.96 0.05 -12.09
C ILE A 144 -5.76 -1.42 -11.71
N THR A 145 -6.77 -2.03 -11.12
CA THR A 145 -6.68 -3.42 -10.61
C THR A 145 -6.44 -4.48 -11.68
N THR A 146 -6.72 -4.18 -12.95
CA THR A 146 -6.39 -5.08 -14.08
C THR A 146 -4.89 -5.22 -14.34
N ASP A 147 -4.09 -4.26 -13.88
CA ASP A 147 -2.63 -4.25 -14.07
C ASP A 147 -1.89 -4.91 -12.89
N MET A 148 -2.63 -5.33 -11.86
CA MET A 148 -2.08 -6.08 -10.73
C MET A 148 -1.65 -7.47 -11.17
N ILE A 149 -0.47 -7.91 -10.72
CA ILE A 149 0.05 -9.27 -10.92
C ILE A 149 -0.78 -10.27 -10.11
N PHE A 150 -1.03 -9.94 -8.84
CA PHE A 150 -1.83 -10.74 -7.92
C PHE A 150 -3.10 -9.99 -7.54
N SER A 151 -4.25 -10.61 -7.75
CA SER A 151 -5.55 -10.08 -7.35
C SER A 151 -5.70 -9.96 -5.83
N PHE A 152 -6.70 -9.22 -5.35
CA PHE A 152 -7.00 -9.13 -3.91
C PHE A 152 -7.20 -10.51 -3.28
N ASP A 153 -7.91 -11.41 -3.96
CA ASP A 153 -8.20 -12.75 -3.45
C ASP A 153 -6.93 -13.61 -3.35
N GLN A 154 -6.03 -13.53 -4.34
CA GLN A 154 -4.73 -14.20 -4.31
C GLN A 154 -3.84 -13.66 -3.18
N ILE A 155 -3.83 -12.34 -2.98
CA ILE A 155 -3.08 -11.70 -1.88
C ILE A 155 -3.59 -12.21 -0.53
N VAL A 156 -4.91 -12.14 -0.29
CA VAL A 156 -5.53 -12.60 0.97
C VAL A 156 -5.24 -14.07 1.22
N THR A 157 -5.35 -14.91 0.19
CA THR A 157 -5.03 -16.35 0.25
C THR A 157 -3.57 -16.55 0.63
N ASN A 158 -2.64 -15.91 -0.08
CA ASN A 158 -1.20 -16.06 0.15
C ASN A 158 -0.82 -15.60 1.58
N ILE A 159 -1.25 -14.41 2.02
CA ILE A 159 -1.01 -13.94 3.38
C ILE A 159 -1.53 -14.96 4.42
N SER A 160 -2.73 -15.51 4.19
CA SER A 160 -3.37 -16.42 5.14
C SER A 160 -2.66 -17.76 5.29
N ASN A 161 -1.80 -18.15 4.36
CA ASN A 161 -0.97 -19.37 4.49
C ASN A 161 0.07 -19.23 5.60
N TYR A 162 0.59 -18.02 5.79
CA TYR A 162 1.64 -17.75 6.78
C TYR A 162 1.08 -17.13 8.07
N PHE A 163 0.10 -16.22 7.95
CA PHE A 163 -0.40 -15.39 9.05
C PHE A 163 -1.90 -15.57 9.24
N SER A 164 -2.35 -15.57 10.51
CA SER A 164 -3.78 -15.41 10.79
C SER A 164 -4.19 -13.98 10.51
N LEU A 165 -5.20 -13.80 9.66
CA LEU A 165 -5.86 -12.51 9.46
C LEU A 165 -6.81 -12.23 10.62
N ASN A 166 -6.81 -11.02 11.13
CA ASN A 166 -7.71 -10.56 12.18
C ASN A 166 -8.55 -9.37 11.68
N ILE A 167 -9.77 -9.26 12.21
CA ILE A 167 -10.63 -8.11 11.95
C ILE A 167 -9.86 -6.82 12.26
N GLY A 168 -9.88 -5.88 11.32
CA GLY A 168 -9.18 -4.60 11.40
C GLY A 168 -7.73 -4.64 10.92
N ASP A 169 -7.16 -5.78 10.53
CA ASP A 169 -5.88 -5.82 9.83
C ASP A 169 -6.03 -5.10 8.47
N LEU A 170 -4.94 -4.48 8.01
CA LEU A 170 -4.87 -3.76 6.74
C LEU A 170 -3.97 -4.51 5.76
N ILE A 171 -4.31 -4.41 4.46
CA ILE A 171 -3.52 -4.99 3.38
C ILE A 171 -3.29 -3.92 2.32
N TYR A 172 -2.08 -3.42 2.22
CA TYR A 172 -1.58 -2.60 1.13
C TYR A 172 -1.27 -3.53 -0.04
N THR A 173 -1.85 -3.26 -1.21
CA THR A 173 -1.92 -4.23 -2.31
C THR A 173 -0.87 -4.04 -3.39
N GLY A 174 0.07 -3.13 -3.17
CA GLY A 174 1.12 -2.78 -4.11
C GLY A 174 0.85 -1.48 -4.85
N THR A 175 1.94 -0.83 -5.26
CA THR A 175 1.94 0.48 -5.93
C THR A 175 2.19 0.33 -7.44
N PRO A 176 1.54 1.16 -8.30
CA PRO A 176 1.86 1.25 -9.72
C PRO A 176 3.16 2.04 -9.95
N ALA A 177 3.63 2.11 -11.20
CA ALA A 177 4.74 2.99 -11.60
C ALA A 177 4.43 4.47 -11.31
N GLY A 178 5.49 5.30 -11.25
CA GLY A 178 5.42 6.72 -10.92
C GLY A 178 5.70 7.02 -9.46
N VAL A 179 6.37 6.09 -8.74
CA VAL A 179 6.90 6.38 -7.40
C VAL A 179 7.94 7.50 -7.49
N GLY A 180 8.03 8.33 -6.47
CA GLY A 180 8.94 9.46 -6.52
C GLY A 180 9.18 10.10 -5.17
N GLU A 181 10.14 11.01 -5.15
CA GLU A 181 10.54 11.73 -3.95
C GLU A 181 9.49 12.74 -3.52
N CYS A 182 9.34 12.89 -2.21
CA CYS A 182 8.58 13.97 -1.61
C CYS A 182 9.49 14.83 -0.70
N VAL A 183 9.12 16.10 -0.57
CA VAL A 183 9.83 17.08 0.26
C VAL A 183 8.84 17.81 1.17
N VAL A 184 9.37 18.48 2.18
CA VAL A 184 8.56 19.34 3.07
C VAL A 184 7.86 20.40 2.24
N GLY A 185 6.55 20.57 2.48
CA GLY A 185 5.66 21.47 1.75
C GLY A 185 4.87 20.81 0.62
N ASP A 186 5.21 19.57 0.23
CA ASP A 186 4.39 18.85 -0.75
C ASP A 186 3.00 18.52 -0.19
N VAL A 187 1.97 18.64 -1.03
CA VAL A 187 0.59 18.28 -0.74
C VAL A 187 0.18 17.11 -1.62
N PHE A 188 -0.23 16.02 -1.00
CA PHE A 188 -0.74 14.82 -1.66
C PHE A 188 -2.24 14.69 -1.55
N GLU A 189 -2.89 14.29 -2.64
CA GLU A 189 -4.30 13.95 -2.69
C GLU A 189 -4.48 12.57 -3.32
N GLY A 190 -5.05 11.63 -2.56
CA GLY A 190 -5.35 10.29 -3.03
C GLY A 190 -6.78 10.16 -3.51
N TYR A 191 -6.98 9.52 -4.67
CA TYR A 191 -8.29 9.37 -5.30
C TYR A 191 -8.61 7.90 -5.57
N TYR A 192 -9.81 7.48 -5.17
CA TYR A 192 -10.45 6.26 -5.62
C TYR A 192 -11.41 6.65 -6.76
N GLU A 193 -11.13 6.24 -7.98
CA GLU A 193 -11.81 6.76 -9.18
C GLU A 193 -11.74 8.30 -9.21
N GLN A 194 -12.88 8.98 -9.05
CA GLN A 194 -12.93 10.45 -9.01
C GLN A 194 -13.15 11.00 -7.58
N GLN A 195 -13.27 10.12 -6.58
CA GLN A 195 -13.53 10.52 -5.21
C GLN A 195 -12.23 10.73 -4.44
N ARG A 196 -12.00 11.93 -3.90
CA ARG A 196 -10.87 12.21 -3.01
C ARG A 196 -11.05 11.48 -1.69
N MET A 197 -10.09 10.63 -1.36
CA MET A 197 -10.06 9.79 -0.17
C MET A 197 -9.27 10.45 0.96
N PHE A 198 -8.19 11.13 0.64
CA PHE A 198 -7.41 11.90 1.61
C PHE A 198 -6.71 13.10 0.97
N GLU A 199 -6.29 14.02 1.83
CA GLU A 199 -5.33 15.09 1.55
C GLU A 199 -4.29 15.06 2.66
N LEU A 200 -3.01 15.22 2.34
CA LEU A 200 -1.89 15.15 3.26
C LEU A 200 -0.81 16.15 2.86
N GLU A 201 -0.40 17.00 3.80
CA GLU A 201 0.76 17.88 3.67
C GLU A 201 1.97 17.28 4.39
N ILE A 202 3.14 17.33 3.76
CA ILE A 202 4.44 16.96 4.35
C ILE A 202 4.99 18.16 5.13
N LYS A 203 5.30 17.97 6.41
CA LYS A 203 5.83 19.01 7.30
C LYS A 203 7.25 18.72 7.78
#